data_3d1132152edb1a76529238ededad78d8
#
_entry.id   3d1132152edb1a76529238ededad78d8
#
_cell.length_a   1.000
_cell.length_b   1.000
_cell.length_c   1.000
_cell.angle_alpha   90.00
_cell.angle_beta   90.00
_cell.angle_gamma   90.00
#
_symmetry.space_group_name_H-M   'P 1'
#
loop_
_entity.id
_entity.type
_entity.pdbx_description
1 polymer ?
#
loop_
_entity_poly.entity_id
_entity_poly.type
_entity_poly.pdbx_seq_one_letter_code
_entity_poly.pdbx_strand_id
1 'polypeptide(L)'
;MKRLSCAVFLFATALATLQSASAQVQGQWVSTGMMQSARELHALVRMTGGKALSIGGVDGSANILASAEVFSSSASKWTLTGSMAEARESFPAVVLRNGKILVSGGLGISSVVLAGAELYDPTTGAWSSAGSLSVARFAHTATLLSSGKVLVTGGCTASACSTDTAVSELYDPTANTWSTTGSLNTARSYQTAVLLKTGKVLAIGGLGGGTSCELYDPSRGTWSYAASNNAARYLNTTTLLTDGKVLVAGGANGKFPVSSAEQYDPTANTWTPTGIMSSGRYAHAASLLTDGTVLMAGGMGQSISCGKECTGYIPFAKAEIYNEAAGTFAAAAPLSQALAYHSMTLLSTGRALEDGGIGVTNVCCVVEGTASFYTPLTLTFSASSLNFGLRQIGLTSPSQTVTITNVSSHSVNFTSIANSGDFSHSDDCPTTMTAGQSCAITVTFTPTGTGTRQGAVTLKDNSPGSPTQTINLTGTGETLALGFAPASLNLGSVVVGSSITRSVTLTNDGTAAVSITGIAISPADGTYTQTSNCPITLGVQQTCTFQIVFTPPDVFTYKATLSISNSAGAAASLPLSGTGLDN
;
A
#
# COMPACT_ATOMS: atom_id res chain seq x y z
N MET A 1 -23.02 -64.13 -23.27
CA MET A 1 -21.98 -63.57 -22.41
C MET A 1 -20.95 -62.87 -23.31
N LYS A 2 -21.12 -61.57 -23.54
CA LYS A 2 -20.17 -60.74 -24.30
C LYS A 2 -19.63 -59.69 -23.32
N ARG A 3 -18.32 -59.73 -23.08
CA ARG A 3 -17.61 -58.71 -22.29
C ARG A 3 -17.41 -57.48 -23.19
N LEU A 4 -17.98 -56.33 -22.78
CA LEU A 4 -17.66 -55.02 -23.35
C LEU A 4 -16.44 -54.46 -22.60
N SER A 5 -15.37 -54.23 -23.36
CA SER A 5 -14.17 -53.55 -22.89
C SER A 5 -14.42 -52.04 -23.03
N CYS A 6 -14.41 -51.31 -21.92
CA CYS A 6 -14.55 -49.85 -21.91
C CYS A 6 -13.16 -49.23 -21.90
N ALA A 7 -12.77 -48.64 -23.02
CA ALA A 7 -11.54 -47.87 -23.12
C ALA A 7 -11.81 -46.46 -22.50
N VAL A 8 -11.11 -46.16 -21.42
CA VAL A 8 -11.12 -44.83 -20.80
C VAL A 8 -10.14 -43.96 -21.55
N PHE A 9 -10.66 -43.02 -22.34
CA PHE A 9 -9.86 -41.91 -22.87
C PHE A 9 -9.68 -40.86 -21.75
N LEU A 10 -8.47 -40.73 -21.23
CA LEU A 10 -8.09 -39.60 -20.38
C LEU A 10 -7.90 -38.35 -21.27
N PHE A 11 -8.88 -37.48 -21.27
CA PHE A 11 -8.69 -36.09 -21.70
C PHE A 11 -8.01 -35.34 -20.56
N ALA A 12 -6.73 -35.02 -20.71
CA ALA A 12 -6.05 -34.06 -19.87
C ALA A 12 -6.57 -32.67 -20.26
N THR A 13 -7.61 -32.19 -19.58
CA THR A 13 -8.00 -30.80 -19.61
C THR A 13 -6.99 -30.02 -18.76
N ALA A 14 -6.14 -29.23 -19.40
CA ALA A 14 -5.35 -28.21 -18.74
C ALA A 14 -6.33 -27.21 -18.12
N LEU A 15 -6.60 -27.33 -16.82
CA LEU A 15 -7.27 -26.29 -16.03
C LEU A 15 -6.28 -25.12 -15.93
N ALA A 16 -6.41 -24.14 -16.82
CA ALA A 16 -5.85 -22.83 -16.57
C ALA A 16 -6.58 -22.27 -15.34
N THR A 17 -5.94 -22.32 -14.17
CA THR A 17 -6.39 -21.59 -13.00
C THR A 17 -6.29 -20.12 -13.35
N LEU A 18 -7.43 -19.53 -13.70
CA LEU A 18 -7.64 -18.09 -13.62
C LEU A 18 -7.44 -17.72 -12.13
N GLN A 19 -6.22 -17.38 -11.76
CA GLN A 19 -5.98 -16.62 -10.54
C GLN A 19 -6.77 -15.32 -10.74
N SER A 20 -7.90 -15.20 -10.04
CA SER A 20 -8.57 -13.93 -9.85
C SER A 20 -7.50 -12.99 -9.29
N ALA A 21 -7.10 -11.99 -10.09
CA ALA A 21 -6.28 -10.90 -9.61
C ALA A 21 -7.06 -10.31 -8.41
N SER A 22 -6.62 -10.61 -7.20
CA SER A 22 -7.11 -9.91 -6.02
C SER A 22 -6.80 -8.44 -6.28
N ALA A 23 -7.84 -7.59 -6.30
CA ALA A 23 -7.66 -6.16 -6.48
C ALA A 23 -6.58 -5.71 -5.49
N GLN A 24 -5.47 -5.21 -5.99
CA GLN A 24 -4.33 -4.82 -5.16
C GLN A 24 -4.79 -3.68 -4.26
N VAL A 25 -4.71 -3.91 -2.96
CA VAL A 25 -5.09 -2.93 -1.94
C VAL A 25 -4.17 -1.72 -2.06
N GLN A 26 -4.73 -0.53 -2.27
CA GLN A 26 -3.96 0.69 -2.52
C GLN A 26 -3.32 1.21 -1.23
N GLY A 27 -2.02 1.54 -1.30
CA GLY A 27 -1.25 2.16 -0.22
C GLY A 27 -0.89 1.24 0.94
N GLN A 28 -0.28 1.83 1.94
CA GLN A 28 0.09 1.15 3.19
C GLN A 28 0.07 2.11 4.38
N TRP A 29 -0.23 1.58 5.57
CA TRP A 29 -0.08 2.28 6.84
C TRP A 29 1.23 1.88 7.50
N VAL A 30 1.96 2.88 7.99
CA VAL A 30 3.20 2.69 8.74
C VAL A 30 3.04 3.37 10.08
N SER A 31 3.15 2.60 11.17
CA SER A 31 3.08 3.14 12.54
C SER A 31 4.18 4.18 12.75
N THR A 32 3.82 5.26 13.43
CA THR A 32 4.75 6.25 13.97
C THR A 32 5.00 5.98 15.46
N GLY A 33 5.77 6.83 16.13
CA GLY A 33 5.82 6.79 17.59
C GLY A 33 4.45 7.10 18.19
N MET A 34 4.15 6.52 19.35
CA MET A 34 2.90 6.79 20.08
C MET A 34 2.89 8.20 20.66
N MET A 35 1.71 8.82 20.73
CA MET A 35 1.48 10.02 21.54
C MET A 35 1.71 9.70 23.03
N GLN A 36 2.07 10.70 23.82
CA GLN A 36 2.22 10.56 25.26
C GLN A 36 0.88 10.51 25.99
N SER A 37 -0.15 11.12 25.40
CA SER A 37 -1.53 11.07 25.89
C SER A 37 -2.43 10.50 24.81
N ALA A 38 -3.11 9.39 25.10
CA ALA A 38 -4.21 8.90 24.27
C ALA A 38 -5.30 9.97 24.21
N ARG A 39 -5.94 10.16 23.05
CA ARG A 39 -6.94 11.21 22.87
C ARG A 39 -7.95 10.92 21.77
N GLU A 40 -9.20 11.27 21.99
CA GLU A 40 -10.26 11.32 21.00
C GLU A 40 -10.94 12.69 21.01
N LEU A 41 -11.75 13.02 20.01
CA LEU A 41 -12.46 14.32 19.90
C LEU A 41 -11.51 15.54 19.99
N HIS A 42 -10.26 15.32 19.64
CA HIS A 42 -9.17 16.29 19.61
C HIS A 42 -9.06 16.95 18.23
N ALA A 43 -8.26 17.97 18.11
CA ALA A 43 -7.94 18.59 16.83
C ALA A 43 -6.52 18.24 16.40
N LEU A 44 -6.34 17.89 15.12
CA LEU A 44 -5.04 17.69 14.48
C LEU A 44 -4.87 18.70 13.35
N VAL A 45 -3.80 19.48 13.38
CA VAL A 45 -3.49 20.44 12.32
C VAL A 45 -2.06 20.29 11.81
N ARG A 46 -1.92 20.45 10.49
CA ARG A 46 -0.60 20.51 9.85
C ARG A 46 0.10 21.82 10.17
N MET A 47 1.37 21.73 10.53
CA MET A 47 2.28 22.86 10.67
C MET A 47 3.32 22.88 9.53
N THR A 48 4.11 23.94 9.45
CA THR A 48 5.24 24.03 8.53
C THR A 48 6.34 23.03 8.89
N GLY A 49 7.23 22.70 7.94
CA GLY A 49 8.40 21.84 8.17
C GLY A 49 8.06 20.38 8.43
N GLY A 50 6.95 19.85 7.90
CA GLY A 50 6.58 18.44 8.05
C GLY A 50 6.12 18.07 9.46
N LYS A 51 5.69 19.05 10.25
CA LYS A 51 5.17 18.85 11.59
C LYS A 51 3.64 18.86 11.61
N ALA A 52 3.06 18.29 12.67
CA ALA A 52 1.64 18.40 13.00
C ALA A 52 1.47 18.65 14.50
N LEU A 53 0.36 19.29 14.88
CA LEU A 53 0.00 19.55 16.27
C LEU A 53 -1.32 18.86 16.58
N SER A 54 -1.29 17.96 17.56
CA SER A 54 -2.47 17.31 18.16
C SER A 54 -2.83 18.05 19.45
N ILE A 55 -4.11 18.43 19.62
CA ILE A 55 -4.53 19.41 20.62
C ILE A 55 -5.75 18.91 21.38
N GLY A 56 -5.72 18.93 22.72
CA GLY A 56 -6.88 18.67 23.58
C GLY A 56 -7.49 17.28 23.40
N GLY A 57 -8.81 17.20 23.49
CA GLY A 57 -9.58 15.95 23.41
C GLY A 57 -9.84 15.33 24.76
N VAL A 58 -10.21 14.04 24.76
CA VAL A 58 -10.53 13.25 25.95
C VAL A 58 -9.60 12.05 26.02
N ASP A 59 -9.06 11.73 27.21
CA ASP A 59 -8.22 10.55 27.41
C ASP A 59 -9.02 9.30 27.79
N GLY A 60 -8.33 8.15 27.91
CA GLY A 60 -8.95 6.88 28.27
C GLY A 60 -9.57 6.80 29.67
N SER A 61 -9.36 7.84 30.50
CA SER A 61 -9.96 7.98 31.83
C SER A 61 -11.11 9.02 31.84
N ALA A 62 -11.56 9.46 30.65
CA ALA A 62 -12.55 10.49 30.44
C ALA A 62 -12.14 11.87 30.97
N ASN A 63 -10.85 12.15 31.11
CA ASN A 63 -10.38 13.49 31.43
C ASN A 63 -10.28 14.32 30.16
N ILE A 64 -10.83 15.52 30.19
CA ILE A 64 -10.66 16.49 29.11
C ILE A 64 -9.27 17.10 29.20
N LEU A 65 -8.56 17.14 28.08
CA LEU A 65 -7.15 17.50 28.01
C LEU A 65 -6.94 18.97 27.63
N ALA A 66 -5.99 19.63 28.30
CA ALA A 66 -5.41 20.90 27.87
C ALA A 66 -4.09 20.67 27.12
N SER A 67 -3.52 19.47 27.19
CA SER A 67 -2.22 19.16 26.62
C SER A 67 -2.23 19.20 25.08
N ALA A 68 -1.06 19.53 24.52
CA ALA A 68 -0.83 19.47 23.09
C ALA A 68 0.51 18.77 22.80
N GLU A 69 0.59 18.07 21.67
CA GLU A 69 1.76 17.34 21.25
C GLU A 69 2.12 17.65 19.81
N VAL A 70 3.41 17.85 19.56
CA VAL A 70 3.96 18.10 18.23
C VAL A 70 4.51 16.80 17.67
N PHE A 71 4.04 16.41 16.52
CA PHE A 71 4.64 15.38 15.70
C PHE A 71 5.72 15.96 14.78
N SER A 72 6.86 15.27 14.67
CA SER A 72 7.92 15.58 13.70
C SER A 72 8.10 14.41 12.73
N SER A 73 7.83 14.65 11.43
CA SER A 73 7.99 13.60 10.41
C SER A 73 9.44 13.16 10.20
N SER A 74 10.41 14.04 10.44
CA SER A 74 11.85 13.71 10.32
C SER A 74 12.36 12.82 11.45
N ALA A 75 11.77 12.93 12.64
CA ALA A 75 12.11 12.12 13.80
C ALA A 75 11.15 10.96 14.04
N SER A 76 10.01 10.91 13.33
CA SER A 76 8.88 9.99 13.58
C SER A 76 8.50 9.93 15.06
N LYS A 77 8.41 11.11 15.71
CA LYS A 77 8.24 11.20 17.16
C LYS A 77 7.27 12.30 17.55
N TRP A 78 6.47 12.01 18.59
CA TRP A 78 5.63 12.94 19.31
C TRP A 78 6.37 13.55 20.51
N THR A 79 6.16 14.82 20.76
CA THR A 79 6.75 15.52 21.92
C THR A 79 5.72 16.49 22.49
N LEU A 80 5.60 16.53 23.82
CA LEU A 80 4.78 17.53 24.50
C LEU A 80 5.26 18.94 24.16
N THR A 81 4.30 19.85 24.05
CA THR A 81 4.52 21.28 23.93
C THR A 81 3.70 22.01 24.99
N GLY A 82 3.62 23.35 24.96
CA GLY A 82 2.81 24.11 25.89
C GLY A 82 1.36 23.63 25.91
N SER A 83 0.71 23.67 27.07
CA SER A 83 -0.71 23.35 27.24
C SER A 83 -1.58 24.58 27.11
N MET A 84 -2.81 24.43 26.64
CA MET A 84 -3.88 25.42 26.68
C MET A 84 -4.18 25.82 28.13
N ALA A 85 -4.71 27.01 28.33
CA ALA A 85 -5.22 27.44 29.63
C ALA A 85 -6.51 26.70 30.01
N GLU A 86 -7.36 26.37 29.02
CA GLU A 86 -8.61 25.63 29.20
C GLU A 86 -8.56 24.28 28.50
N ALA A 87 -8.82 23.21 29.25
CA ALA A 87 -9.00 21.86 28.67
C ALA A 87 -10.29 21.85 27.82
N ARG A 88 -10.21 21.25 26.62
CA ARG A 88 -11.34 21.25 25.68
C ARG A 88 -11.36 20.04 24.76
N GLU A 89 -12.57 19.62 24.41
CA GLU A 89 -12.87 18.63 23.38
C GLU A 89 -13.89 19.16 22.37
N SER A 90 -14.08 18.48 21.23
CA SER A 90 -15.10 18.79 20.22
C SER A 90 -15.05 20.26 19.75
N PHE A 91 -13.87 20.76 19.47
CA PHE A 91 -13.58 22.11 19.02
C PHE A 91 -12.78 22.11 17.71
N PRO A 92 -12.89 23.14 16.88
CA PRO A 92 -12.06 23.30 15.69
C PRO A 92 -10.71 23.94 16.02
N ALA A 93 -9.69 23.60 15.23
CA ALA A 93 -8.40 24.30 15.19
C ALA A 93 -8.11 24.77 13.76
N VAL A 94 -7.58 25.99 13.63
CA VAL A 94 -7.31 26.64 12.34
C VAL A 94 -5.90 27.21 12.32
N VAL A 95 -5.12 26.85 11.29
CA VAL A 95 -3.82 27.47 11.04
C VAL A 95 -4.02 28.80 10.35
N LEU A 96 -3.57 29.88 10.98
CA LEU A 96 -3.65 31.24 10.47
C LEU A 96 -2.55 31.52 9.44
N ARG A 97 -2.69 32.61 8.67
CA ARG A 97 -1.68 33.01 7.67
C ARG A 97 -0.30 33.33 8.26
N ASN A 98 -0.24 33.75 9.51
CA ASN A 98 1.01 34.01 10.25
C ASN A 98 1.62 32.75 10.86
N GLY A 99 1.03 31.54 10.60
CA GLY A 99 1.49 30.28 11.11
C GLY A 99 1.05 29.92 12.53
N LYS A 100 0.42 30.86 13.28
CA LYS A 100 -0.18 30.53 14.58
C LYS A 100 -1.43 29.68 14.39
N ILE A 101 -1.82 28.94 15.43
CA ILE A 101 -3.00 28.07 15.40
C ILE A 101 -4.03 28.62 16.38
N LEU A 102 -5.23 28.90 15.86
CA LEU A 102 -6.39 29.35 16.65
C LEU A 102 -7.21 28.12 17.03
N VAL A 103 -7.57 28.02 18.31
CA VAL A 103 -8.63 27.13 18.82
C VAL A 103 -9.73 28.01 19.44
N SER A 104 -10.99 27.60 19.35
CA SER A 104 -12.12 28.37 19.88
C SER A 104 -13.21 27.47 20.43
N GLY A 105 -13.85 27.88 21.52
CA GLY A 105 -14.93 27.12 22.13
C GLY A 105 -14.54 25.71 22.57
N GLY A 106 -15.47 24.79 22.45
CA GLY A 106 -15.32 23.39 22.85
C GLY A 106 -16.14 23.05 24.11
N LEU A 107 -16.13 21.77 24.47
CA LEU A 107 -16.69 21.29 25.73
C LEU A 107 -15.53 21.13 26.73
N GLY A 108 -15.61 21.78 27.87
CA GLY A 108 -14.61 21.81 28.92
C GLY A 108 -14.94 20.89 30.08
N ILE A 109 -14.09 20.90 31.10
CA ILE A 109 -14.25 20.11 32.33
C ILE A 109 -15.65 20.30 32.92
N SER A 110 -16.22 19.23 33.46
CA SER A 110 -17.59 19.21 34.01
C SER A 110 -18.68 19.59 33.00
N SER A 111 -18.44 19.31 31.72
CA SER A 111 -19.38 19.61 30.62
C SER A 111 -19.74 21.10 30.47
N VAL A 112 -18.82 21.98 30.81
CA VAL A 112 -18.98 23.44 30.61
C VAL A 112 -18.77 23.74 29.13
N VAL A 113 -19.74 24.41 28.48
CA VAL A 113 -19.59 24.89 27.11
C VAL A 113 -18.74 26.16 27.11
N LEU A 114 -17.64 26.15 26.37
CA LEU A 114 -16.64 27.22 26.42
C LEU A 114 -16.91 28.30 25.36
N ALA A 115 -16.61 29.55 25.74
CA ALA A 115 -16.53 30.70 24.81
C ALA A 115 -15.07 31.08 24.53
N GLY A 116 -14.12 30.69 25.39
CA GLY A 116 -12.73 31.10 25.30
C GLY A 116 -12.05 30.61 24.01
N ALA A 117 -11.15 31.46 23.50
CA ALA A 117 -10.30 31.12 22.36
C ALA A 117 -8.83 31.35 22.71
N GLU A 118 -7.96 30.53 22.14
CA GLU A 118 -6.52 30.57 22.39
C GLU A 118 -5.71 30.46 21.10
N LEU A 119 -4.54 31.06 21.10
CA LEU A 119 -3.55 31.00 20.01
C LEU A 119 -2.32 30.23 20.45
N TYR A 120 -1.94 29.23 19.68
CA TYR A 120 -0.65 28.56 19.79
C TYR A 120 0.36 29.20 18.86
N ASP A 121 1.54 29.51 19.38
CA ASP A 121 2.70 29.97 18.60
C ASP A 121 3.68 28.81 18.39
N PRO A 122 3.82 28.26 17.14
CA PRO A 122 4.70 27.13 16.89
C PRO A 122 6.20 27.45 17.02
N THR A 123 6.59 28.73 17.09
CA THR A 123 8.00 29.15 17.26
C THR A 123 8.43 29.02 18.72
N THR A 124 7.54 29.34 19.64
CA THR A 124 7.81 29.34 21.09
C THR A 124 7.22 28.11 21.81
N GLY A 125 6.23 27.46 21.19
CA GLY A 125 5.44 26.41 21.82
C GLY A 125 4.46 26.92 22.89
N ALA A 126 4.20 28.20 22.94
CA ALA A 126 3.37 28.84 23.97
C ALA A 126 1.95 29.14 23.48
N TRP A 127 1.01 29.13 24.43
CA TRP A 127 -0.37 29.52 24.22
C TRP A 127 -0.63 30.92 24.77
N SER A 128 -1.53 31.65 24.14
CA SER A 128 -1.99 32.98 24.58
C SER A 128 -3.48 33.13 24.31
N SER A 129 -4.15 34.01 25.07
CA SER A 129 -5.58 34.30 24.87
C SER A 129 -5.84 34.94 23.50
N ALA A 130 -6.91 34.47 22.85
CA ALA A 130 -7.48 35.07 21.63
C ALA A 130 -8.85 35.70 21.89
N GLY A 131 -9.14 36.10 23.12
CA GLY A 131 -10.44 36.61 23.52
C GLY A 131 -11.50 35.50 23.59
N SER A 132 -12.77 35.88 23.46
CA SER A 132 -13.89 34.95 23.57
C SER A 132 -14.95 35.22 22.53
N LEU A 133 -15.61 34.16 22.09
CA LEU A 133 -16.84 34.16 21.32
C LEU A 133 -17.95 34.88 22.16
N SER A 134 -18.90 35.50 21.49
CA SER A 134 -20.09 36.06 22.14
C SER A 134 -21.06 34.97 22.60
N VAL A 135 -21.01 33.77 21.95
CA VAL A 135 -21.85 32.62 22.30
C VAL A 135 -20.93 31.42 22.52
N ALA A 136 -20.92 30.91 23.77
CA ALA A 136 -20.24 29.65 24.09
C ALA A 136 -20.78 28.47 23.25
N ARG A 137 -19.89 27.66 22.69
CA ARG A 137 -20.28 26.60 21.74
C ARG A 137 -19.25 25.49 21.61
N PHE A 138 -19.69 24.30 21.25
CA PHE A 138 -18.87 23.18 20.82
C PHE A 138 -19.45 22.51 19.57
N ALA A 139 -18.75 21.57 18.94
CA ALA A 139 -19.17 20.93 17.68
C ALA A 139 -19.56 21.94 16.57
N HIS A 140 -18.91 23.08 16.56
CA HIS A 140 -19.04 24.13 15.55
C HIS A 140 -17.91 24.03 14.52
N THR A 141 -17.98 24.81 13.46
CA THR A 141 -16.91 24.90 12.46
C THR A 141 -16.16 26.21 12.55
N ALA A 142 -14.87 26.19 12.20
CA ALA A 142 -14.04 27.38 12.01
C ALA A 142 -13.34 27.29 10.65
N THR A 143 -13.46 28.33 9.83
CA THR A 143 -12.95 28.39 8.46
C THR A 143 -12.12 29.65 8.24
N LEU A 144 -10.84 29.46 7.82
CA LEU A 144 -9.97 30.56 7.42
C LEU A 144 -10.46 31.16 6.09
N LEU A 145 -10.85 32.40 6.08
CA LEU A 145 -11.30 33.12 4.89
C LEU A 145 -10.13 33.66 4.05
N SER A 146 -10.42 33.98 2.80
CA SER A 146 -9.43 34.61 1.90
C SER A 146 -8.93 35.99 2.42
N SER A 147 -9.67 36.66 3.29
CA SER A 147 -9.25 37.87 3.97
C SER A 147 -8.20 37.64 5.07
N GLY A 148 -8.02 36.42 5.55
CA GLY A 148 -7.21 36.05 6.70
C GLY A 148 -7.99 36.04 8.02
N LYS A 149 -9.26 36.48 8.06
CA LYS A 149 -10.16 36.29 9.20
C LYS A 149 -10.63 34.85 9.30
N VAL A 150 -11.06 34.42 10.49
CA VAL A 150 -11.65 33.11 10.71
C VAL A 150 -13.15 33.26 10.96
N LEU A 151 -13.96 32.58 10.14
CA LEU A 151 -15.40 32.46 10.33
C LEU A 151 -15.68 31.27 11.26
N VAL A 152 -16.34 31.54 12.38
CA VAL A 152 -16.89 30.51 13.28
C VAL A 152 -18.40 30.49 13.14
N THR A 153 -19.01 29.28 12.97
CA THR A 153 -20.45 29.19 12.71
C THR A 153 -21.07 27.91 13.28
N GLY A 154 -22.32 28.03 13.74
CA GLY A 154 -23.08 26.91 14.30
C GLY A 154 -22.56 26.42 15.64
N GLY A 155 -22.89 25.20 16.00
CA GLY A 155 -22.48 24.50 17.21
C GLY A 155 -23.58 24.35 18.24
N CYS A 156 -23.32 23.51 19.24
CA CYS A 156 -24.18 23.27 20.40
C CYS A 156 -23.86 24.29 21.47
N THR A 157 -24.90 24.82 22.13
CA THR A 157 -24.77 25.83 23.23
C THR A 157 -25.10 25.23 24.60
N ALA A 158 -25.58 23.99 24.64
CA ALA A 158 -25.86 23.24 25.86
C ALA A 158 -25.07 21.91 25.86
N SER A 159 -24.57 21.47 27.00
CA SER A 159 -23.65 20.34 27.15
C SER A 159 -24.15 19.00 26.55
N ALA A 160 -25.45 18.75 26.61
CA ALA A 160 -26.08 17.58 25.98
C ALA A 160 -26.41 17.79 24.49
N CYS A 161 -25.94 18.88 23.88
CA CYS A 161 -26.28 19.29 22.52
C CYS A 161 -27.79 19.36 22.26
N SER A 162 -28.55 19.84 23.24
CA SER A 162 -30.01 19.99 23.15
C SER A 162 -30.42 21.28 22.46
N THR A 163 -29.48 22.20 22.21
CA THR A 163 -29.74 23.50 21.60
C THR A 163 -28.61 23.84 20.63
N ASP A 164 -28.95 23.99 19.37
CA ASP A 164 -28.05 24.44 18.33
C ASP A 164 -28.12 25.94 18.17
N THR A 165 -27.02 26.56 17.71
CA THR A 165 -26.98 27.98 17.38
C THR A 165 -26.81 28.24 15.88
N ALA A 166 -27.44 29.30 15.39
CA ALA A 166 -27.24 29.85 14.06
C ALA A 166 -26.18 30.97 14.01
N VAL A 167 -25.72 31.43 15.15
CA VAL A 167 -24.82 32.60 15.25
C VAL A 167 -23.50 32.33 14.57
N SER A 168 -23.04 33.29 13.76
CA SER A 168 -21.71 33.29 13.17
C SER A 168 -20.90 34.47 13.65
N GLU A 169 -19.61 34.24 13.85
CA GLU A 169 -18.66 35.24 14.36
C GLU A 169 -17.37 35.23 13.54
N LEU A 170 -16.73 36.38 13.45
CA LEU A 170 -15.45 36.56 12.76
C LEU A 170 -14.36 36.90 13.79
N TYR A 171 -13.29 36.13 13.76
CA TYR A 171 -12.04 36.44 14.44
C TYR A 171 -11.10 37.19 13.49
N ASP A 172 -10.61 38.35 13.93
CA ASP A 172 -9.56 39.11 13.23
C ASP A 172 -8.22 38.89 13.92
N PRO A 173 -7.29 38.12 13.29
CA PRO A 173 -5.99 37.80 13.90
C PRO A 173 -5.04 39.02 13.99
N THR A 174 -5.31 40.11 13.25
CA THR A 174 -4.52 41.34 13.32
C THR A 174 -4.88 42.18 14.53
N ALA A 175 -6.18 42.30 14.79
CA ALA A 175 -6.69 43.03 15.94
C ALA A 175 -6.81 42.18 17.21
N ASN A 176 -6.74 40.85 17.10
CA ASN A 176 -7.02 39.89 18.17
C ASN A 176 -8.43 40.07 18.76
N THR A 177 -9.43 40.26 17.93
CA THR A 177 -10.81 40.58 18.34
C THR A 177 -11.84 39.74 17.63
N TRP A 178 -12.98 39.54 18.28
CA TRP A 178 -14.17 38.90 17.73
C TRP A 178 -15.22 39.92 17.35
N SER A 179 -15.97 39.67 16.31
CA SER A 179 -17.12 40.45 15.87
C SER A 179 -18.22 39.54 15.34
N THR A 180 -19.48 39.92 15.51
CA THR A 180 -20.62 39.21 14.92
C THR A 180 -20.68 39.45 13.41
N THR A 181 -21.25 38.47 12.69
CA THR A 181 -21.59 38.58 11.26
C THR A 181 -22.98 37.99 11.04
N GLY A 182 -23.46 37.92 9.79
CA GLY A 182 -24.76 37.30 9.51
C GLY A 182 -24.84 35.86 10.04
N SER A 183 -25.99 35.53 10.61
CA SER A 183 -26.26 34.16 11.12
C SER A 183 -26.71 33.22 10.02
N LEU A 184 -26.49 31.90 10.19
CA LEU A 184 -27.13 30.85 9.41
C LEU A 184 -28.65 31.00 9.42
N ASN A 185 -29.32 30.60 8.37
CA ASN A 185 -30.78 30.54 8.32
C ASN A 185 -31.33 29.38 9.17
N THR A 186 -30.52 28.31 9.34
CA THR A 186 -30.87 27.15 10.14
C THR A 186 -29.78 26.86 11.16
N ALA A 187 -30.15 26.88 12.46
CA ALA A 187 -29.25 26.49 13.54
C ALA A 187 -28.82 25.02 13.36
N ARG A 188 -27.52 24.73 13.55
CA ARG A 188 -26.94 23.43 13.32
C ARG A 188 -25.65 23.18 14.10
N SER A 189 -25.39 21.91 14.43
CA SER A 189 -24.15 21.46 15.04
C SER A 189 -23.65 20.18 14.36
N TYR A 190 -22.39 19.78 14.60
CA TYR A 190 -21.74 18.66 13.92
C TYR A 190 -21.85 18.72 12.40
N GLN A 191 -22.06 19.92 11.85
CA GLN A 191 -21.99 20.21 10.43
C GLN A 191 -20.53 20.25 9.96
N THR A 192 -20.32 20.19 8.67
CA THR A 192 -19.04 20.53 8.06
C THR A 192 -19.11 21.84 7.32
N ALA A 193 -17.97 22.53 7.18
CA ALA A 193 -17.87 23.76 6.41
C ALA A 193 -16.54 23.79 5.63
N VAL A 194 -16.58 24.34 4.41
CA VAL A 194 -15.42 24.43 3.53
C VAL A 194 -15.38 25.75 2.78
N LEU A 195 -14.17 26.34 2.68
CA LEU A 195 -13.93 27.52 1.83
C LEU A 195 -13.84 27.09 0.37
N LEU A 196 -14.72 27.59 -0.46
CA LEU A 196 -14.76 27.34 -1.90
C LEU A 196 -13.70 28.19 -2.64
N LYS A 197 -13.30 27.77 -3.85
CA LYS A 197 -12.43 28.57 -4.73
C LYS A 197 -13.05 29.94 -5.11
N THR A 198 -14.37 30.07 -4.99
CA THR A 198 -15.10 31.35 -5.15
C THR A 198 -14.90 32.33 -4.00
N GLY A 199 -14.27 31.92 -2.90
CA GLY A 199 -14.10 32.69 -1.66
C GLY A 199 -15.30 32.65 -0.72
N LYS A 200 -16.41 31.99 -1.08
CA LYS A 200 -17.56 31.74 -0.20
C LYS A 200 -17.31 30.52 0.68
N VAL A 201 -18.02 30.42 1.81
CA VAL A 201 -17.97 29.23 2.68
C VAL A 201 -19.27 28.45 2.53
N LEU A 202 -19.18 27.16 2.21
CA LEU A 202 -20.31 26.24 2.17
C LEU A 202 -20.41 25.51 3.50
N ALA A 203 -21.55 25.66 4.21
CA ALA A 203 -21.92 24.85 5.37
C ALA A 203 -22.90 23.75 4.95
N ILE A 204 -22.68 22.52 5.45
CA ILE A 204 -23.36 21.31 4.93
C ILE A 204 -23.90 20.49 6.10
N GLY A 205 -25.20 20.15 6.04
CA GLY A 205 -25.83 19.20 6.95
C GLY A 205 -25.76 19.62 8.43
N GLY A 206 -25.44 18.66 9.28
CA GLY A 206 -25.40 18.79 10.73
C GLY A 206 -26.72 18.41 11.40
N LEU A 207 -26.69 18.22 12.73
CA LEU A 207 -27.90 18.18 13.55
C LEU A 207 -28.63 19.51 13.38
N GLY A 208 -29.95 19.50 13.34
CA GLY A 208 -30.77 20.68 13.01
C GLY A 208 -30.76 21.05 11.52
N GLY A 209 -29.64 20.87 10.81
CA GLY A 209 -29.49 21.22 9.40
C GLY A 209 -30.12 20.24 8.41
N GLY A 210 -30.17 18.96 8.74
CA GLY A 210 -30.73 17.91 7.86
C GLY A 210 -30.01 17.84 6.51
N THR A 211 -30.75 18.05 5.41
CA THR A 211 -30.19 18.12 4.03
C THR A 211 -29.83 19.54 3.60
N SER A 212 -30.14 20.56 4.39
CA SER A 212 -29.91 21.95 4.00
C SER A 212 -28.42 22.30 3.95
N CYS A 213 -28.08 23.07 2.93
CA CYS A 213 -26.76 23.65 2.77
C CYS A 213 -26.88 25.16 2.67
N GLU A 214 -25.88 25.89 3.17
CA GLU A 214 -25.88 27.35 3.14
C GLU A 214 -24.52 27.91 2.72
N LEU A 215 -24.56 29.02 1.98
CA LEU A 215 -23.39 29.75 1.49
C LEU A 215 -23.22 31.07 2.24
N TYR A 216 -22.07 31.25 2.87
CA TYR A 216 -21.65 32.53 3.42
C TYR A 216 -20.89 33.35 2.37
N ASP A 217 -21.32 34.59 2.19
CA ASP A 217 -20.64 35.58 1.35
C ASP A 217 -19.85 36.54 2.24
N PRO A 218 -18.50 36.42 2.31
CA PRO A 218 -17.68 37.25 3.17
C PRO A 218 -17.70 38.74 2.82
N SER A 219 -18.03 39.06 1.55
CA SER A 219 -18.11 40.48 1.11
C SER A 219 -19.36 41.20 1.60
N ARG A 220 -20.43 40.43 1.87
CA ARG A 220 -21.71 40.93 2.37
C ARG A 220 -21.93 40.64 3.84
N GLY A 221 -21.19 39.65 4.38
CA GLY A 221 -21.40 39.16 5.74
C GLY A 221 -22.75 38.44 5.91
N THR A 222 -23.27 37.77 4.88
CA THR A 222 -24.61 37.16 4.89
C THR A 222 -24.58 35.69 4.43
N TRP A 223 -25.55 34.93 4.96
CA TRP A 223 -25.82 33.56 4.54
C TRP A 223 -27.01 33.48 3.58
N SER A 224 -26.96 32.58 2.65
CA SER A 224 -28.07 32.21 1.76
C SER A 224 -28.14 30.71 1.58
N TYR A 225 -29.33 30.16 1.35
CA TYR A 225 -29.46 28.74 1.04
C TYR A 225 -28.73 28.41 -0.27
N ALA A 226 -28.02 27.28 -0.25
CA ALA A 226 -27.53 26.59 -1.44
C ALA A 226 -28.49 25.44 -1.78
N ALA A 227 -28.25 24.76 -2.90
CA ALA A 227 -28.95 23.50 -3.18
C ALA A 227 -28.76 22.51 -2.01
N SER A 228 -29.83 21.81 -1.65
CA SER A 228 -29.79 20.79 -0.58
C SER A 228 -29.11 19.52 -1.09
N ASN A 229 -28.33 18.87 -0.24
CA ASN A 229 -27.81 17.54 -0.53
C ASN A 229 -28.94 16.47 -0.50
N ASN A 230 -28.69 15.30 -1.08
CA ASN A 230 -29.72 14.25 -1.20
C ASN A 230 -29.93 13.44 0.09
N ALA A 231 -28.95 13.45 1.01
CA ALA A 231 -29.03 12.70 2.26
C ALA A 231 -28.70 13.58 3.46
N ALA A 232 -29.57 13.62 4.47
CA ALA A 232 -29.24 14.23 5.75
C ALA A 232 -28.03 13.53 6.38
N ARG A 233 -27.07 14.33 6.90
CA ARG A 233 -25.87 13.78 7.49
C ARG A 233 -25.20 14.72 8.50
N TYR A 234 -24.67 14.15 9.57
CA TYR A 234 -23.80 14.81 10.54
C TYR A 234 -22.60 13.90 10.85
N LEU A 235 -21.51 14.43 11.39
CA LEU A 235 -20.23 13.70 11.55
C LEU A 235 -19.74 13.05 10.24
N ASN A 236 -20.04 13.69 9.12
CA ASN A 236 -19.53 13.36 7.78
C ASN A 236 -18.19 14.04 7.54
N THR A 237 -17.49 13.64 6.48
CA THR A 237 -16.33 14.37 5.99
C THR A 237 -16.68 15.21 4.76
N THR A 238 -15.97 16.34 4.62
CA THR A 238 -16.10 17.27 3.50
C THR A 238 -14.72 17.62 2.98
N THR A 239 -14.51 17.44 1.69
CA THR A 239 -13.21 17.68 1.03
C THR A 239 -13.40 18.56 -0.20
N LEU A 240 -12.68 19.69 -0.28
CA LEU A 240 -12.56 20.47 -1.50
C LEU A 240 -11.65 19.73 -2.48
N LEU A 241 -12.19 19.35 -3.63
CA LEU A 241 -11.49 18.58 -4.66
C LEU A 241 -10.60 19.48 -5.53
N THR A 242 -9.77 18.85 -6.34
CA THR A 242 -8.80 19.55 -7.20
C THR A 242 -9.48 20.38 -8.29
N ASP A 243 -10.64 19.92 -8.82
CA ASP A 243 -11.47 20.65 -9.79
C ASP A 243 -12.26 21.82 -9.17
N GLY A 244 -12.33 21.91 -7.84
CA GLY A 244 -13.05 22.95 -7.10
C GLY A 244 -14.45 22.55 -6.68
N LYS A 245 -14.91 21.35 -7.01
CA LYS A 245 -16.13 20.76 -6.43
C LYS A 245 -15.87 20.34 -4.99
N VAL A 246 -16.92 20.03 -4.26
CA VAL A 246 -16.84 19.57 -2.87
C VAL A 246 -17.39 18.16 -2.76
N LEU A 247 -16.56 17.23 -2.29
CA LEU A 247 -16.99 15.88 -1.94
C LEU A 247 -17.50 15.87 -0.51
N VAL A 248 -18.70 15.32 -0.30
CA VAL A 248 -19.24 14.97 1.01
C VAL A 248 -19.44 13.47 1.07
N ALA A 249 -18.95 12.83 2.11
CA ALA A 249 -19.04 11.38 2.23
C ALA A 249 -19.39 10.93 3.65
N GLY A 250 -20.17 9.86 3.73
CA GLY A 250 -20.54 9.23 4.98
C GLY A 250 -21.37 10.14 5.90
N GLY A 251 -21.13 10.02 7.19
CA GLY A 251 -21.89 10.64 8.26
C GLY A 251 -22.97 9.72 8.81
N ALA A 252 -23.75 10.24 9.75
CA ALA A 252 -24.93 9.55 10.28
C ALA A 252 -26.21 10.26 9.83
N ASN A 253 -27.26 9.46 9.56
CA ASN A 253 -28.63 9.91 9.39
C ASN A 253 -29.46 9.33 10.54
N GLY A 254 -29.78 10.16 11.53
CA GLY A 254 -30.30 9.67 12.79
C GLY A 254 -29.27 8.76 13.48
N LYS A 255 -29.60 7.47 13.65
CA LYS A 255 -28.69 6.50 14.28
C LYS A 255 -27.90 5.64 13.29
N PHE A 256 -28.08 5.81 11.96
CA PHE A 256 -27.56 4.91 10.96
C PHE A 256 -26.36 5.51 10.21
N PRO A 257 -25.26 4.76 10.07
CA PRO A 257 -24.12 5.16 9.25
C PRO A 257 -24.51 5.22 7.78
N VAL A 258 -24.09 6.28 7.10
CA VAL A 258 -24.35 6.53 5.67
C VAL A 258 -23.16 6.06 4.83
N SER A 259 -23.43 5.31 3.75
CA SER A 259 -22.42 4.89 2.79
C SER A 259 -22.34 5.75 1.53
N SER A 260 -23.35 6.60 1.28
CA SER A 260 -23.39 7.44 0.10
C SER A 260 -22.40 8.60 0.18
N ALA A 261 -21.96 9.05 -1.00
CA ALA A 261 -21.20 10.26 -1.18
C ALA A 261 -21.81 11.10 -2.31
N GLU A 262 -21.58 12.41 -2.26
CA GLU A 262 -22.14 13.38 -3.18
C GLU A 262 -21.11 14.47 -3.50
N GLN A 263 -21.16 15.01 -4.70
CA GLN A 263 -20.35 16.15 -5.11
C GLN A 263 -21.23 17.40 -5.27
N TYR A 264 -20.80 18.51 -4.69
CA TYR A 264 -21.38 19.83 -4.92
C TYR A 264 -20.58 20.57 -5.97
N ASP A 265 -21.26 21.06 -7.00
CA ASP A 265 -20.69 21.98 -7.98
C ASP A 265 -21.05 23.42 -7.58
N PRO A 266 -20.06 24.25 -7.15
CA PRO A 266 -20.32 25.60 -6.73
C PRO A 266 -20.69 26.55 -7.88
N THR A 267 -20.43 26.19 -9.13
CA THR A 267 -20.77 26.98 -10.30
C THR A 267 -22.24 26.77 -10.70
N ALA A 268 -22.66 25.51 -10.72
CA ALA A 268 -24.04 25.13 -11.05
C ALA A 268 -24.97 25.23 -9.84
N ASN A 269 -24.45 25.30 -8.61
CA ASN A 269 -25.18 25.18 -7.35
C ASN A 269 -26.04 23.90 -7.33
N THR A 270 -25.44 22.76 -7.64
CA THR A 270 -26.12 21.46 -7.69
C THR A 270 -25.33 20.39 -6.95
N TRP A 271 -26.06 19.38 -6.43
CA TRP A 271 -25.49 18.16 -5.87
C TRP A 271 -25.68 17.00 -6.85
N THR A 272 -24.63 16.22 -7.06
CA THR A 272 -24.64 15.01 -7.88
C THR A 272 -24.20 13.82 -7.03
N PRO A 273 -25.01 12.75 -6.92
CA PRO A 273 -24.56 11.51 -6.30
C PRO A 273 -23.31 10.99 -7.01
N THR A 274 -22.37 10.44 -6.24
CA THR A 274 -21.16 9.80 -6.76
C THR A 274 -21.07 8.38 -6.23
N GLY A 275 -19.91 7.70 -6.37
CA GLY A 275 -19.72 6.33 -5.90
C GLY A 275 -20.15 6.10 -4.45
N ILE A 276 -20.42 4.85 -4.10
CA ILE A 276 -20.87 4.44 -2.77
C ILE A 276 -19.71 3.73 -2.08
N MET A 277 -19.42 4.08 -0.82
CA MET A 277 -18.46 3.35 0.02
C MET A 277 -18.95 1.93 0.30
N SER A 278 -18.04 0.98 0.45
CA SER A 278 -18.35 -0.42 0.76
C SER A 278 -19.10 -0.62 2.10
N SER A 279 -19.00 0.36 2.99
CA SER A 279 -19.66 0.36 4.29
C SER A 279 -20.04 1.77 4.72
N GLY A 280 -21.24 1.95 5.26
CA GLY A 280 -21.64 3.20 5.91
C GLY A 280 -20.72 3.50 7.09
N ARG A 281 -20.38 4.80 7.26
CA ARG A 281 -19.48 5.27 8.32
C ARG A 281 -19.75 6.69 8.75
N TYR A 282 -19.58 6.98 10.05
CA TYR A 282 -19.56 8.34 10.59
C TYR A 282 -18.38 8.49 11.55
N ALA A 283 -18.01 9.72 11.90
CA ALA A 283 -16.82 10.02 12.72
C ALA A 283 -15.55 9.36 12.18
N HIS A 284 -15.48 9.20 10.87
CA HIS A 284 -14.29 8.78 10.14
C HIS A 284 -13.46 10.01 9.78
N ALA A 285 -12.18 9.80 9.47
CA ALA A 285 -11.32 10.86 8.96
C ALA A 285 -11.15 10.78 7.44
N ALA A 286 -10.94 11.93 6.79
CA ALA A 286 -10.64 12.01 5.38
C ALA A 286 -9.53 13.02 5.09
N SER A 287 -8.74 12.76 4.06
CA SER A 287 -7.68 13.64 3.59
C SER A 287 -7.57 13.62 2.07
N LEU A 288 -7.53 14.81 1.45
CA LEU A 288 -7.13 14.95 0.05
C LEU A 288 -5.63 14.64 -0.04
N LEU A 289 -5.28 13.66 -0.84
CA LEU A 289 -3.88 13.25 -1.07
C LEU A 289 -3.25 14.10 -2.18
N THR A 290 -1.92 14.02 -2.30
CA THR A 290 -1.17 14.80 -3.30
C THR A 290 -1.46 14.39 -4.74
N ASP A 291 -1.98 13.18 -4.94
CA ASP A 291 -2.40 12.64 -6.23
C ASP A 291 -3.85 13.03 -6.64
N GLY A 292 -4.51 13.88 -5.83
CA GLY A 292 -5.89 14.33 -6.05
C GLY A 292 -6.96 13.33 -5.63
N THR A 293 -6.59 12.15 -5.16
CA THR A 293 -7.54 11.20 -4.56
C THR A 293 -7.88 11.58 -3.11
N VAL A 294 -9.01 11.11 -2.59
CA VAL A 294 -9.39 11.34 -1.19
C VAL A 294 -9.36 10.03 -0.42
N LEU A 295 -8.46 9.96 0.55
CA LEU A 295 -8.41 8.86 1.51
C LEU A 295 -9.48 9.04 2.57
N MET A 296 -10.24 7.98 2.84
CA MET A 296 -11.19 7.87 3.96
C MET A 296 -10.82 6.66 4.80
N ALA A 297 -10.69 6.84 6.10
CA ALA A 297 -10.25 5.77 7.00
C ALA A 297 -11.08 5.69 8.27
N GLY A 298 -11.31 4.46 8.75
CA GLY A 298 -11.99 4.21 10.01
C GLY A 298 -13.45 4.65 10.04
N GLY A 299 -13.91 4.99 11.22
CA GLY A 299 -15.26 5.44 11.54
C GLY A 299 -16.10 4.38 12.25
N MET A 300 -17.22 4.81 12.79
CA MET A 300 -18.26 3.96 13.36
C MET A 300 -19.12 3.40 12.22
N GLY A 301 -19.19 2.09 12.07
CA GLY A 301 -19.92 1.53 10.93
C GLY A 301 -20.22 0.04 11.02
N GLN A 302 -19.52 -0.70 11.85
CA GLN A 302 -19.77 -2.11 12.07
C GLN A 302 -20.90 -2.27 13.11
N SER A 303 -22.04 -2.84 12.71
CA SER A 303 -23.11 -3.14 13.65
C SER A 303 -22.70 -4.29 14.58
N ILE A 304 -23.00 -4.13 15.85
CA ILE A 304 -22.89 -5.20 16.85
C ILE A 304 -24.24 -5.48 17.47
N SER A 305 -24.45 -6.73 17.84
CA SER A 305 -25.60 -7.19 18.63
C SER A 305 -25.08 -8.12 19.72
N CYS A 306 -25.11 -7.67 20.95
CA CYS A 306 -24.70 -8.44 22.14
C CYS A 306 -25.94 -8.87 22.95
N GLY A 307 -26.95 -9.43 22.28
CA GLY A 307 -28.21 -9.77 22.90
C GLY A 307 -29.14 -8.57 23.09
N LYS A 308 -30.03 -8.62 24.10
CA LYS A 308 -31.10 -7.62 24.26
C LYS A 308 -30.64 -6.24 24.74
N GLU A 309 -29.40 -6.11 25.19
CA GLU A 309 -28.93 -4.89 25.89
C GLU A 309 -27.83 -4.08 25.13
N CYS A 310 -27.34 -4.59 24.01
CA CYS A 310 -26.26 -3.94 23.30
C CYS A 310 -26.51 -3.94 21.79
N THR A 311 -27.14 -2.89 21.30
CA THR A 311 -27.25 -2.62 19.85
C THR A 311 -26.59 -1.28 19.54
N GLY A 312 -25.63 -1.27 18.63
CA GLY A 312 -24.92 -0.04 18.27
C GLY A 312 -23.93 -0.26 17.14
N TYR A 313 -23.10 0.73 16.93
CA TYR A 313 -21.99 0.66 15.96
C TYR A 313 -20.66 0.75 16.70
N ILE A 314 -19.68 -0.02 16.23
CA ILE A 314 -18.30 0.02 16.72
C ILE A 314 -17.38 0.55 15.62
N PRO A 315 -16.19 1.03 15.99
CA PRO A 315 -15.14 1.38 15.04
C PRO A 315 -14.74 0.20 14.16
N PHE A 316 -14.26 0.49 12.97
CA PHE A 316 -13.65 -0.49 12.07
C PHE A 316 -12.39 0.05 11.39
N ALA A 317 -11.54 -0.86 10.90
CA ALA A 317 -10.25 -0.49 10.31
C ALA A 317 -10.30 -0.17 8.82
N LYS A 318 -11.46 -0.37 8.15
CA LYS A 318 -11.56 -0.19 6.70
C LYS A 318 -11.17 1.21 6.25
N ALA A 319 -10.36 1.26 5.19
CA ALA A 319 -10.07 2.49 4.47
C ALA A 319 -10.40 2.36 2.99
N GLU A 320 -10.72 3.46 2.34
CA GLU A 320 -11.10 3.55 0.94
C GLU A 320 -10.54 4.83 0.32
N ILE A 321 -10.21 4.74 -0.96
CA ILE A 321 -9.77 5.88 -1.76
C ILE A 321 -10.89 6.26 -2.74
N TYR A 322 -11.28 7.52 -2.72
CA TYR A 322 -12.15 8.10 -3.73
C TYR A 322 -11.32 8.67 -4.87
N ASN A 323 -11.63 8.25 -6.09
CA ASN A 323 -11.05 8.80 -7.31
C ASN A 323 -12.03 9.81 -7.93
N GLU A 324 -11.61 11.09 -7.98
CA GLU A 324 -12.42 12.19 -8.51
C GLU A 324 -12.81 12.01 -9.97
N ALA A 325 -11.85 11.57 -10.81
CA ALA A 325 -12.06 11.41 -12.25
C ALA A 325 -13.02 10.27 -12.58
N ALA A 326 -12.97 9.17 -11.82
CA ALA A 326 -13.84 8.01 -12.02
C ALA A 326 -15.17 8.13 -11.25
N GLY A 327 -15.26 8.98 -10.24
CA GLY A 327 -16.41 9.09 -9.35
C GLY A 327 -16.65 7.83 -8.52
N THR A 328 -15.60 7.05 -8.19
CA THR A 328 -15.74 5.75 -7.55
C THR A 328 -14.82 5.60 -6.34
N PHE A 329 -15.18 4.67 -5.43
CA PHE A 329 -14.37 4.25 -4.30
C PHE A 329 -13.66 2.94 -4.61
N ALA A 330 -12.41 2.82 -4.18
CA ALA A 330 -11.62 1.59 -4.19
C ALA A 330 -11.09 1.29 -2.79
N ALA A 331 -10.90 0.01 -2.47
CA ALA A 331 -10.33 -0.39 -1.19
C ALA A 331 -8.90 0.14 -1.04
N ALA A 332 -8.61 0.74 0.12
CA ALA A 332 -7.26 1.08 0.56
C ALA A 332 -6.80 0.11 1.65
N ALA A 333 -5.49 0.08 1.94
CA ALA A 333 -4.97 -0.67 3.07
C ALA A 333 -5.73 -0.28 4.34
N PRO A 334 -6.25 -1.24 5.12
CA PRO A 334 -6.94 -0.93 6.35
C PRO A 334 -5.97 -0.36 7.39
N LEU A 335 -6.49 0.46 8.30
CA LEU A 335 -5.76 0.87 9.51
C LEU A 335 -5.26 -0.38 10.25
N SER A 336 -4.17 -0.25 11.00
CA SER A 336 -3.63 -1.33 11.84
C SER A 336 -4.59 -1.77 12.95
N GLN A 337 -5.50 -0.88 13.32
CA GLN A 337 -6.58 -1.12 14.28
C GLN A 337 -7.85 -0.37 13.88
N ALA A 338 -8.99 -0.80 14.43
CA ALA A 338 -10.27 -0.15 14.21
C ALA A 338 -10.30 1.19 14.97
N LEU A 339 -10.60 2.31 14.28
CA LEU A 339 -10.61 3.65 14.88
C LEU A 339 -11.82 4.47 14.44
N ALA A 340 -12.34 5.30 15.35
CA ALA A 340 -13.30 6.36 15.07
C ALA A 340 -12.98 7.59 15.93
N TYR A 341 -13.51 8.77 15.59
CA TYR A 341 -13.19 10.05 16.26
C TYR A 341 -11.69 10.36 16.31
N HIS A 342 -10.92 9.73 15.43
CA HIS A 342 -9.52 10.04 15.17
C HIS A 342 -9.40 11.21 14.22
N SER A 343 -8.24 11.83 14.18
CA SER A 343 -7.97 12.95 13.30
C SER A 343 -7.02 12.55 12.17
N MET A 344 -7.08 13.24 11.03
CA MET A 344 -6.18 13.03 9.91
C MET A 344 -5.77 14.33 9.25
N THR A 345 -4.50 14.46 8.88
CA THR A 345 -4.00 15.62 8.13
C THR A 345 -2.91 15.21 7.12
N LEU A 346 -2.90 15.86 5.95
CA LEU A 346 -1.85 15.66 4.96
C LEU A 346 -0.61 16.48 5.34
N LEU A 347 0.53 15.81 5.54
CA LEU A 347 1.81 16.45 5.78
C LEU A 347 2.45 16.98 4.48
N SER A 348 3.44 17.85 4.62
CA SER A 348 4.23 18.34 3.46
C SER A 348 5.05 17.25 2.76
N THR A 349 5.20 16.09 3.39
CA THR A 349 5.85 14.90 2.82
C THR A 349 4.96 14.12 1.84
N GLY A 350 3.69 14.52 1.65
CA GLY A 350 2.69 13.80 0.86
C GLY A 350 2.06 12.59 1.56
N ARG A 351 2.41 12.35 2.83
CA ARG A 351 1.80 11.30 3.65
C ARG A 351 0.63 11.87 4.45
N ALA A 352 -0.46 11.12 4.57
CA ALA A 352 -1.53 11.45 5.50
C ALA A 352 -1.18 10.89 6.89
N LEU A 353 -1.07 11.78 7.88
CA LEU A 353 -0.89 11.42 9.28
C LEU A 353 -2.26 11.25 9.91
N GLU A 354 -2.47 10.12 10.54
CA GLU A 354 -3.63 9.80 11.39
C GLU A 354 -3.16 9.70 12.83
N ASP A 355 -3.98 10.16 13.80
CA ASP A 355 -3.68 10.05 15.23
C ASP A 355 -4.93 9.89 16.10
N GLY A 356 -4.76 9.20 17.23
CA GLY A 356 -5.74 9.07 18.29
C GLY A 356 -7.02 8.34 17.91
N GLY A 357 -8.12 8.73 18.55
CA GLY A 357 -9.44 8.16 18.35
C GLY A 357 -9.83 7.09 19.36
N ILE A 358 -10.99 6.50 19.20
CA ILE A 358 -11.42 5.31 19.94
C ILE A 358 -11.23 4.06 19.11
N GLY A 359 -10.61 3.05 19.72
CA GLY A 359 -10.47 1.70 19.18
C GLY A 359 -11.38 0.71 19.91
N VAL A 360 -11.28 -0.56 19.52
CA VAL A 360 -11.99 -1.67 20.19
C VAL A 360 -10.99 -2.73 20.61
N THR A 361 -10.98 -3.04 21.89
CA THR A 361 -10.31 -4.22 22.43
C THR A 361 -11.36 -5.17 22.98
N ASN A 362 -11.38 -6.39 22.48
CA ASN A 362 -12.25 -7.54 22.84
C ASN A 362 -13.71 -7.28 23.30
N VAL A 363 -14.04 -6.22 24.05
CA VAL A 363 -15.39 -5.95 24.60
C VAL A 363 -15.70 -4.46 24.82
N CYS A 364 -14.70 -3.55 24.85
CA CYS A 364 -14.90 -2.14 25.19
C CYS A 364 -14.19 -1.19 24.21
N CYS A 365 -14.76 0.01 24.04
CA CYS A 365 -14.08 1.11 23.38
C CYS A 365 -12.94 1.62 24.25
N VAL A 366 -11.76 1.82 23.66
CA VAL A 366 -10.56 2.32 24.33
C VAL A 366 -10.05 3.54 23.58
N VAL A 367 -9.71 4.61 24.29
CA VAL A 367 -9.09 5.79 23.68
C VAL A 367 -7.64 5.46 23.35
N GLU A 368 -7.23 5.75 22.12
CA GLU A 368 -5.95 5.33 21.56
C GLU A 368 -4.94 6.49 21.51
N GLY A 369 -3.70 6.16 21.80
CA GLY A 369 -2.55 7.05 21.62
C GLY A 369 -1.70 6.70 20.39
N THR A 370 -2.21 5.84 19.52
CA THR A 370 -1.53 5.41 18.32
C THR A 370 -1.56 6.49 17.24
N ALA A 371 -0.59 6.44 16.36
CA ALA A 371 -0.57 7.25 15.16
C ALA A 371 0.12 6.51 14.03
N SER A 372 -0.32 6.75 12.81
CA SER A 372 0.21 6.10 11.63
C SER A 372 0.22 7.01 10.40
N PHE A 373 1.12 6.70 9.46
CA PHE A 373 1.13 7.32 8.15
C PHE A 373 0.47 6.44 7.13
N TYR A 374 -0.40 7.01 6.32
CA TYR A 374 -0.77 6.44 5.05
C TYR A 374 0.16 6.93 3.95
N THR A 375 0.75 5.99 3.22
CA THR A 375 1.54 6.25 2.03
C THR A 375 0.77 5.72 0.83
N PRO A 376 0.34 6.59 -0.11
CA PRO A 376 -0.38 6.15 -1.29
C PRO A 376 0.50 5.27 -2.18
N LEU A 377 -0.10 4.28 -2.84
CA LEU A 377 0.55 3.48 -3.86
C LEU A 377 0.51 4.25 -5.18
N THR A 378 1.67 4.47 -5.78
CA THR A 378 1.77 5.17 -7.07
C THR A 378 2.02 4.21 -8.24
N LEU A 379 2.76 3.12 -7.99
CA LEU A 379 3.06 2.08 -8.96
C LEU A 379 2.54 0.72 -8.49
N THR A 380 1.98 -0.04 -9.42
CA THR A 380 1.65 -1.45 -9.24
C THR A 380 2.53 -2.32 -10.11
N PHE A 381 2.81 -3.53 -9.63
CA PHE A 381 3.67 -4.51 -10.28
C PHE A 381 2.87 -5.79 -10.51
N SER A 382 2.96 -6.40 -11.70
CA SER A 382 2.33 -7.70 -11.97
C SER A 382 2.93 -8.83 -11.12
N ALA A 383 4.18 -8.64 -10.66
CA ALA A 383 4.84 -9.50 -9.69
C ALA A 383 5.84 -8.70 -8.86
N SER A 384 5.92 -8.94 -7.55
CA SER A 384 6.90 -8.33 -6.63
C SER A 384 8.21 -9.11 -6.54
N SER A 385 8.26 -10.31 -7.12
CA SER A 385 9.45 -11.17 -7.17
C SER A 385 9.42 -12.08 -8.39
N LEU A 386 10.61 -12.44 -8.87
CA LEU A 386 10.81 -13.43 -9.93
C LEU A 386 11.75 -14.54 -9.44
N ASN A 387 11.41 -15.79 -9.78
CA ASN A 387 12.26 -16.95 -9.49
C ASN A 387 12.61 -17.65 -10.81
N PHE A 388 13.90 -17.74 -11.11
CA PHE A 388 14.44 -18.31 -12.33
C PHE A 388 14.76 -19.81 -12.21
N GLY A 389 14.57 -20.39 -11.01
CA GLY A 389 14.85 -21.81 -10.77
C GLY A 389 16.33 -22.17 -10.92
N LEU A 390 16.57 -23.44 -11.28
CA LEU A 390 17.90 -23.99 -11.51
C LEU A 390 18.44 -23.57 -12.88
N ARG A 391 19.72 -23.15 -12.93
CA ARG A 391 20.40 -22.78 -14.16
C ARG A 391 21.89 -23.13 -14.12
N GLN A 392 22.40 -23.70 -15.18
CA GLN A 392 23.83 -23.96 -15.30
C GLN A 392 24.64 -22.67 -15.29
N ILE A 393 25.76 -22.66 -14.57
CA ILE A 393 26.68 -21.53 -14.49
C ILE A 393 27.10 -21.08 -15.89
N GLY A 394 27.03 -19.77 -16.14
CA GLY A 394 27.35 -19.14 -17.40
C GLY A 394 26.26 -19.22 -18.49
N LEU A 395 25.17 -19.96 -18.27
CA LEU A 395 24.03 -20.01 -19.20
C LEU A 395 22.93 -19.08 -18.77
N THR A 396 22.46 -18.26 -19.71
CA THR A 396 21.36 -17.31 -19.48
C THR A 396 20.01 -18.01 -19.48
N SER A 397 19.14 -17.65 -18.55
CA SER A 397 17.76 -18.15 -18.45
C SER A 397 16.86 -17.62 -19.57
N PRO A 398 15.70 -18.25 -19.85
CA PRO A 398 14.60 -17.55 -20.50
C PRO A 398 14.27 -16.30 -19.70
N SER A 399 13.80 -15.25 -20.41
CA SER A 399 13.40 -14.00 -19.78
C SER A 399 12.06 -14.15 -19.06
N GLN A 400 11.90 -13.41 -17.96
CA GLN A 400 10.62 -13.19 -17.28
C GLN A 400 10.32 -11.70 -17.28
N THR A 401 9.04 -11.34 -17.40
CA THR A 401 8.62 -9.95 -17.53
C THR A 401 7.71 -9.53 -16.37
N VAL A 402 7.94 -8.35 -15.83
CA VAL A 402 7.07 -7.67 -14.87
C VAL A 402 6.51 -6.43 -15.53
N THR A 403 5.18 -6.30 -15.55
CA THR A 403 4.49 -5.09 -15.99
C THR A 403 4.34 -4.16 -14.79
N ILE A 404 4.70 -2.90 -15.00
CA ILE A 404 4.54 -1.80 -14.04
C ILE A 404 3.46 -0.88 -14.57
N THR A 405 2.53 -0.46 -13.72
CA THR A 405 1.44 0.47 -14.07
C THR A 405 1.43 1.62 -13.10
N ASN A 406 1.40 2.85 -13.61
CA ASN A 406 1.13 4.04 -12.82
C ASN A 406 -0.37 4.12 -12.52
N VAL A 407 -0.75 3.81 -11.28
CA VAL A 407 -2.14 3.84 -10.80
C VAL A 407 -2.54 5.17 -10.16
N SER A 408 -1.61 6.11 -10.07
CA SER A 408 -1.90 7.45 -9.57
C SER A 408 -2.53 8.34 -10.64
N SER A 409 -3.10 9.47 -10.24
CA SER A 409 -3.65 10.47 -11.15
C SER A 409 -2.60 11.44 -11.74
N HIS A 410 -1.32 11.29 -11.35
CA HIS A 410 -0.20 12.13 -11.76
C HIS A 410 0.88 11.35 -12.49
N SER A 411 1.78 12.06 -13.17
CA SER A 411 2.94 11.43 -13.78
C SER A 411 3.96 10.98 -12.74
N VAL A 412 4.49 9.78 -12.92
CA VAL A 412 5.64 9.25 -12.17
C VAL A 412 6.89 9.43 -13.02
N ASN A 413 7.91 10.06 -12.45
CA ASN A 413 9.20 10.28 -13.11
C ASN A 413 10.22 9.32 -12.53
N PHE A 414 10.76 8.44 -13.35
CA PHE A 414 11.86 7.56 -12.97
C PHE A 414 13.18 8.32 -13.01
N THR A 415 13.97 8.20 -11.94
CA THR A 415 15.33 8.73 -11.86
C THR A 415 16.37 7.66 -12.15
N SER A 416 16.05 6.39 -11.89
CA SER A 416 16.87 5.23 -12.27
C SER A 416 16.07 3.94 -12.20
N ILE A 417 16.40 2.98 -13.10
CA ILE A 417 16.07 1.57 -13.03
C ILE A 417 17.39 0.82 -13.09
N ALA A 418 17.68 -0.02 -12.10
CA ALA A 418 18.96 -0.71 -11.99
C ALA A 418 18.78 -2.13 -11.44
N ASN A 419 19.59 -3.07 -11.89
CA ASN A 419 19.63 -4.43 -11.37
C ASN A 419 20.87 -4.69 -10.52
N SER A 420 20.82 -5.76 -9.74
CA SER A 420 21.92 -6.27 -8.93
C SER A 420 22.03 -7.80 -9.00
N GLY A 421 23.19 -8.33 -8.60
CA GLY A 421 23.48 -9.77 -8.60
C GLY A 421 23.72 -10.33 -10.01
N ASP A 422 23.45 -11.62 -10.18
CA ASP A 422 23.64 -12.35 -11.43
C ASP A 422 22.46 -12.17 -12.42
N PHE A 423 21.80 -11.00 -12.35
CA PHE A 423 20.62 -10.68 -13.15
C PHE A 423 20.87 -9.49 -14.05
N SER A 424 20.26 -9.52 -15.23
CA SER A 424 20.26 -8.41 -16.18
C SER A 424 18.83 -8.03 -16.52
N HIS A 425 18.57 -6.75 -16.78
CA HIS A 425 17.27 -6.28 -17.21
C HIS A 425 17.36 -5.46 -18.49
N SER A 426 16.24 -5.40 -19.18
CA SER A 426 15.90 -4.39 -20.18
C SER A 426 14.47 -3.90 -19.90
N ASP A 427 14.16 -2.67 -20.25
CA ASP A 427 12.83 -2.11 -20.04
C ASP A 427 12.42 -1.19 -21.20
N ASP A 428 11.12 -0.95 -21.33
CA ASP A 428 10.51 0.02 -22.24
C ASP A 428 9.88 1.20 -21.47
N CYS A 429 10.28 1.38 -20.20
CA CYS A 429 9.72 2.39 -19.33
C CYS A 429 10.17 3.80 -19.77
N PRO A 430 9.21 4.72 -20.03
CA PRO A 430 9.57 6.11 -20.31
C PRO A 430 10.11 6.78 -19.05
N THR A 431 10.97 7.78 -19.20
CA THR A 431 11.44 8.59 -18.05
C THR A 431 10.30 9.24 -17.28
N THR A 432 9.17 9.51 -17.96
CA THR A 432 7.94 10.03 -17.35
C THR A 432 6.77 9.14 -17.76
N MET A 433 6.17 8.47 -16.79
CA MET A 433 5.03 7.57 -16.96
C MET A 433 3.75 8.28 -16.57
N THR A 434 2.88 8.56 -17.52
CA THR A 434 1.61 9.27 -17.28
C THR A 434 0.62 8.41 -16.51
N ALA A 435 -0.43 9.03 -15.96
CA ALA A 435 -1.52 8.33 -15.27
C ALA A 435 -2.12 7.21 -16.12
N GLY A 436 -2.26 6.01 -15.57
CA GLY A 436 -2.79 4.82 -16.24
C GLY A 436 -1.83 4.16 -17.24
N GLN A 437 -0.68 4.73 -17.52
CA GLN A 437 0.31 4.14 -18.43
C GLN A 437 0.99 2.94 -17.78
N SER A 438 1.36 1.95 -18.61
CA SER A 438 2.13 0.78 -18.20
C SER A 438 3.41 0.67 -19.01
N CYS A 439 4.42 0.03 -18.43
CA CYS A 439 5.65 -0.38 -19.08
C CYS A 439 6.08 -1.77 -18.58
N ALA A 440 7.04 -2.39 -19.26
CA ALA A 440 7.51 -3.72 -18.98
C ALA A 440 9.00 -3.74 -18.62
N ILE A 441 9.37 -4.46 -17.56
CA ILE A 441 10.75 -4.80 -17.25
C ILE A 441 10.95 -6.28 -17.52
N THR A 442 11.87 -6.61 -18.41
CA THR A 442 12.24 -7.97 -18.78
C THR A 442 13.56 -8.33 -18.13
N VAL A 443 13.59 -9.42 -17.36
CA VAL A 443 14.75 -9.84 -16.57
C VAL A 443 15.23 -11.20 -17.03
N THR A 444 16.56 -11.40 -17.05
CA THR A 444 17.24 -12.67 -17.28
C THR A 444 18.20 -12.96 -16.12
N PHE A 445 18.53 -14.23 -15.95
CA PHE A 445 19.43 -14.75 -14.92
C PHE A 445 20.58 -15.52 -15.54
N THR A 446 21.83 -15.15 -15.21
CA THR A 446 23.05 -15.86 -15.66
C THR A 446 23.94 -16.09 -14.43
N PRO A 447 23.83 -17.27 -13.77
CA PRO A 447 24.57 -17.52 -12.55
C PRO A 447 26.10 -17.54 -12.78
N THR A 448 26.83 -16.86 -11.90
CA THR A 448 28.31 -16.86 -11.88
C THR A 448 28.89 -17.89 -10.91
N GLY A 449 28.08 -18.52 -10.07
CA GLY A 449 28.48 -19.53 -9.09
C GLY A 449 27.33 -20.45 -8.70
N THR A 450 27.66 -21.57 -8.02
CA THR A 450 26.67 -22.55 -7.54
C THR A 450 25.85 -22.02 -6.35
N GLY A 451 24.70 -22.67 -6.11
CA GLY A 451 23.80 -22.36 -5.00
C GLY A 451 22.85 -21.21 -5.28
N THR A 452 22.08 -20.82 -4.26
CA THR A 452 21.08 -19.75 -4.36
C THR A 452 21.72 -18.41 -4.62
N ARG A 453 21.28 -17.72 -5.66
CA ARG A 453 21.69 -16.38 -6.07
C ARG A 453 20.52 -15.43 -5.82
N GLN A 454 20.81 -14.27 -5.26
CA GLN A 454 19.82 -13.23 -4.98
C GLN A 454 20.21 -11.94 -5.67
N GLY A 455 19.21 -11.15 -6.04
CA GLY A 455 19.37 -9.83 -6.61
C GLY A 455 18.05 -9.08 -6.59
N ALA A 456 18.03 -7.93 -7.22
CA ALA A 456 16.85 -7.09 -7.32
C ALA A 456 16.89 -6.23 -8.59
N VAL A 457 15.72 -5.85 -9.10
CA VAL A 457 15.56 -4.64 -9.91
C VAL A 457 15.02 -3.55 -9.00
N THR A 458 15.76 -2.45 -8.91
CA THR A 458 15.41 -1.29 -8.08
C THR A 458 15.05 -0.11 -8.99
N LEU A 459 13.82 0.40 -8.80
CA LEU A 459 13.32 1.60 -9.46
C LEU A 459 13.36 2.75 -8.47
N LYS A 460 13.90 3.89 -8.87
CA LYS A 460 13.83 5.14 -8.12
C LYS A 460 12.97 6.13 -8.88
N ASP A 461 12.00 6.72 -8.19
CA ASP A 461 11.02 7.62 -8.77
C ASP A 461 10.67 8.78 -7.81
N ASN A 462 9.72 9.63 -8.23
CA ASN A 462 9.25 10.76 -7.45
C ASN A 462 8.01 10.45 -6.60
N SER A 463 7.69 9.17 -6.35
CA SER A 463 6.52 8.77 -5.57
C SER A 463 6.56 9.33 -4.15
N PRO A 464 5.49 9.99 -3.68
CA PRO A 464 5.43 10.53 -2.34
C PRO A 464 5.59 9.45 -1.27
N GLY A 465 6.59 9.63 -0.39
CA GLY A 465 6.82 8.72 0.74
C GLY A 465 7.40 7.33 0.42
N SER A 466 7.48 6.94 -0.85
CA SER A 466 8.09 5.68 -1.29
C SER A 466 8.82 5.86 -2.63
N PRO A 467 9.92 6.62 -2.66
CA PRO A 467 10.62 6.94 -3.91
C PRO A 467 11.48 5.79 -4.44
N THR A 468 11.41 4.61 -3.84
CA THR A 468 12.18 3.43 -4.24
C THR A 468 11.29 2.20 -4.21
N GLN A 469 11.19 1.53 -5.35
CA GLN A 469 10.44 0.29 -5.54
C GLN A 469 11.42 -0.84 -5.86
N THR A 470 11.10 -2.08 -5.46
CA THR A 470 12.01 -3.22 -5.64
C THR A 470 11.26 -4.45 -6.12
N ILE A 471 11.79 -5.11 -7.16
CA ILE A 471 11.40 -6.45 -7.60
C ILE A 471 12.50 -7.40 -7.13
N ASN A 472 12.17 -8.33 -6.23
CA ASN A 472 13.13 -9.29 -5.71
C ASN A 472 13.39 -10.41 -6.72
N LEU A 473 14.66 -10.77 -6.90
CA LEU A 473 15.09 -11.77 -7.87
C LEU A 473 15.80 -12.93 -7.16
N THR A 474 15.45 -14.17 -7.54
CA THR A 474 16.09 -15.38 -7.03
C THR A 474 16.34 -16.36 -8.18
N GLY A 475 17.41 -17.13 -8.08
CA GLY A 475 17.73 -18.23 -8.96
C GLY A 475 18.78 -19.12 -8.31
N THR A 476 19.01 -20.32 -8.84
CA THR A 476 20.02 -21.24 -8.31
C THR A 476 20.99 -21.61 -9.43
N GLY A 477 22.26 -21.34 -9.21
CA GLY A 477 23.33 -21.77 -10.09
C GLY A 477 23.72 -23.23 -9.83
N GLU A 478 23.92 -23.99 -10.88
CA GLU A 478 24.30 -25.39 -10.81
C GLU A 478 25.46 -25.72 -11.78
N THR A 479 26.22 -26.74 -11.46
CA THR A 479 27.17 -27.34 -12.39
C THR A 479 26.60 -28.66 -12.83
N LEU A 480 26.64 -28.90 -14.15
CA LEU A 480 26.35 -30.20 -14.74
C LEU A 480 27.69 -30.77 -15.22
N ALA A 481 28.12 -31.90 -14.70
CA ALA A 481 29.39 -32.50 -15.04
C ALA A 481 29.25 -34.05 -15.02
N LEU A 482 29.71 -34.70 -16.08
CA LEU A 482 29.86 -36.14 -16.12
C LEU A 482 31.36 -36.46 -16.24
N GLY A 483 31.85 -37.32 -15.35
CA GLY A 483 33.24 -37.76 -15.32
C GLY A 483 33.39 -39.28 -15.53
N PHE A 484 34.37 -39.72 -16.31
CA PHE A 484 34.73 -41.14 -16.42
C PHE A 484 35.90 -41.48 -15.47
N ALA A 485 35.77 -42.61 -14.80
CA ALA A 485 36.82 -43.21 -14.00
C ALA A 485 37.08 -44.67 -14.42
N PRO A 486 38.26 -44.98 -15.02
CA PRO A 486 39.38 -44.08 -15.38
C PRO A 486 39.02 -43.11 -16.53
N ALA A 487 39.75 -42.01 -16.69
CA ALA A 487 39.55 -40.99 -17.72
C ALA A 487 39.96 -41.44 -19.15
N SER A 488 40.57 -42.58 -19.28
CA SER A 488 40.86 -43.31 -20.54
C SER A 488 40.89 -44.80 -20.26
N LEU A 489 40.55 -45.61 -21.25
CA LEU A 489 40.50 -47.05 -21.10
C LEU A 489 41.39 -47.74 -22.17
N ASN A 490 42.48 -48.35 -21.67
CA ASN A 490 43.32 -49.20 -22.49
C ASN A 490 42.90 -50.69 -22.27
N LEU A 491 42.45 -51.35 -23.33
CA LEU A 491 42.02 -52.76 -23.29
C LEU A 491 43.16 -53.76 -23.47
N GLY A 492 44.38 -53.23 -23.73
CA GLY A 492 45.57 -54.04 -23.83
C GLY A 492 45.71 -54.71 -25.22
N SER A 493 46.51 -55.77 -25.25
CA SER A 493 46.77 -56.58 -26.47
C SER A 493 45.90 -57.81 -26.47
N VAL A 494 45.22 -58.09 -27.59
CA VAL A 494 44.22 -59.15 -27.74
C VAL A 494 44.48 -59.89 -29.07
N VAL A 495 44.48 -61.21 -29.07
CA VAL A 495 44.60 -61.98 -30.26
C VAL A 495 43.45 -61.66 -31.24
N VAL A 496 43.79 -61.48 -32.52
CA VAL A 496 42.82 -61.21 -33.60
C VAL A 496 41.63 -62.20 -33.54
N GLY A 497 40.40 -61.67 -33.59
CA GLY A 497 39.16 -62.43 -33.47
C GLY A 497 38.74 -62.81 -32.04
N SER A 498 39.62 -62.65 -31.04
CA SER A 498 39.26 -62.81 -29.63
C SER A 498 38.77 -61.50 -29.06
N SER A 499 38.05 -61.54 -27.93
CA SER A 499 37.50 -60.34 -27.30
C SER A 499 37.96 -60.18 -25.85
N ILE A 500 38.14 -58.96 -25.40
CA ILE A 500 38.34 -58.62 -24.02
C ILE A 500 37.28 -57.59 -23.58
N THR A 501 36.82 -57.70 -22.33
CA THR A 501 35.87 -56.77 -21.74
C THR A 501 36.51 -56.05 -20.55
N ARG A 502 36.35 -54.72 -20.46
CA ARG A 502 36.72 -53.94 -19.32
C ARG A 502 35.62 -52.99 -18.94
N SER A 503 35.53 -52.67 -17.66
CA SER A 503 34.53 -51.76 -17.09
C SER A 503 35.10 -50.37 -16.93
N VAL A 504 34.25 -49.36 -17.10
CA VAL A 504 34.50 -47.96 -16.74
C VAL A 504 33.26 -47.38 -16.08
N THR A 505 33.47 -46.57 -15.07
CA THR A 505 32.38 -45.91 -14.33
C THR A 505 32.18 -44.50 -14.85
N LEU A 506 30.92 -44.11 -15.08
CA LEU A 506 30.49 -42.74 -15.31
C LEU A 506 29.88 -42.23 -14.03
N THR A 507 30.31 -41.04 -13.58
CA THR A 507 29.81 -40.38 -12.38
C THR A 507 29.22 -39.03 -12.77
N ASN A 508 28.12 -38.65 -12.15
CA ASN A 508 27.65 -37.26 -12.17
C ASN A 508 28.33 -36.48 -11.03
N ASP A 509 29.39 -35.78 -11.37
CA ASP A 509 30.16 -34.92 -10.42
C ASP A 509 29.56 -33.50 -10.29
N GLY A 510 28.43 -33.23 -10.98
CA GLY A 510 27.73 -31.97 -10.94
C GLY A 510 26.87 -31.78 -9.68
N THR A 511 26.23 -30.63 -9.58
CA THR A 511 25.31 -30.26 -8.46
C THR A 511 23.84 -30.50 -8.81
N ALA A 512 23.55 -30.98 -10.03
CA ALA A 512 22.19 -31.33 -10.47
C ALA A 512 22.18 -32.65 -11.27
N ALA A 513 20.99 -33.25 -11.38
CA ALA A 513 20.78 -34.45 -12.16
C ALA A 513 20.98 -34.21 -13.67
N VAL A 514 21.66 -35.12 -14.35
CA VAL A 514 21.95 -35.03 -15.79
C VAL A 514 21.18 -36.08 -16.54
N SER A 515 20.42 -35.68 -17.58
CA SER A 515 19.76 -36.64 -18.49
C SER A 515 20.71 -37.05 -19.59
N ILE A 516 20.91 -38.35 -19.77
CA ILE A 516 21.68 -38.95 -20.87
C ILE A 516 20.78 -39.01 -22.10
N THR A 517 21.18 -38.33 -23.18
CA THR A 517 20.41 -38.22 -24.42
C THR A 517 20.94 -39.09 -25.55
N GLY A 518 22.18 -39.58 -25.42
CA GLY A 518 22.78 -40.47 -26.40
C GLY A 518 24.10 -41.10 -25.94
N ILE A 519 24.40 -42.28 -26.42
CA ILE A 519 25.64 -43.03 -26.17
C ILE A 519 26.15 -43.52 -27.53
N ALA A 520 27.39 -43.16 -27.89
CA ALA A 520 27.98 -43.53 -29.16
C ALA A 520 29.49 -43.86 -29.03
N ILE A 521 29.97 -44.84 -29.81
CA ILE A 521 31.41 -45.09 -30.02
C ILE A 521 31.76 -44.65 -31.44
N SER A 522 32.85 -43.95 -31.61
CA SER A 522 33.37 -43.52 -32.92
C SER A 522 34.87 -43.84 -33.03
N PRO A 523 35.29 -44.51 -34.13
CA PRO A 523 34.49 -45.02 -35.24
C PRO A 523 33.55 -46.15 -34.82
N ALA A 524 32.41 -46.30 -35.52
CA ALA A 524 31.41 -47.35 -35.30
C ALA A 524 31.64 -48.55 -36.26
N ASP A 525 32.83 -49.07 -36.23
CA ASP A 525 33.29 -50.17 -37.12
C ASP A 525 33.16 -51.59 -36.52
N GLY A 526 32.59 -51.65 -35.29
CA GLY A 526 32.41 -52.92 -34.57
C GLY A 526 33.62 -53.37 -33.76
N THR A 527 34.80 -52.75 -33.92
CA THR A 527 36.04 -53.10 -33.19
C THR A 527 35.84 -52.85 -31.67
N TYR A 528 35.08 -51.84 -31.32
CA TYR A 528 34.63 -51.58 -29.95
C TYR A 528 33.11 -51.60 -29.86
N THR A 529 32.59 -52.31 -28.87
CA THR A 529 31.17 -52.28 -28.53
C THR A 529 30.97 -51.98 -27.06
N GLN A 530 29.78 -51.53 -26.69
CA GLN A 530 29.48 -51.18 -25.30
C GLN A 530 28.10 -51.67 -24.89
N THR A 531 27.95 -51.98 -23.58
CA THR A 531 26.68 -52.09 -22.87
C THR A 531 26.76 -51.29 -21.58
N SER A 532 25.64 -50.79 -21.08
CA SER A 532 25.63 -50.03 -19.82
C SER A 532 24.39 -50.29 -18.99
N ASN A 533 24.49 -50.04 -17.71
CA ASN A 533 23.37 -49.98 -16.77
C ASN A 533 22.96 -48.55 -16.43
N CYS A 534 23.38 -47.57 -17.24
CA CYS A 534 23.09 -46.16 -16.98
C CYS A 534 21.59 -45.85 -17.10
N PRO A 535 20.98 -45.22 -16.09
CA PRO A 535 19.62 -44.74 -16.19
C PRO A 535 19.52 -43.54 -17.16
N ILE A 536 18.33 -43.26 -17.67
CA ILE A 536 18.08 -42.09 -18.53
C ILE A 536 18.49 -40.79 -17.82
N THR A 537 18.30 -40.72 -16.50
CA THR A 537 18.70 -39.57 -15.68
C THR A 537 19.63 -40.05 -14.57
N LEU A 538 20.85 -39.52 -14.53
CA LEU A 538 21.85 -39.79 -13.51
C LEU A 538 21.81 -38.67 -12.44
N GLY A 539 21.37 -39.00 -11.23
CA GLY A 539 21.29 -38.10 -10.09
C GLY A 539 22.67 -37.63 -9.63
N VAL A 540 22.69 -36.57 -8.78
CA VAL A 540 23.94 -36.03 -8.22
C VAL A 540 24.70 -37.11 -7.45
N GLN A 541 26.02 -37.23 -7.71
CA GLN A 541 26.92 -38.25 -7.16
C GLN A 541 26.52 -39.72 -7.47
N GLN A 542 25.51 -39.90 -8.32
CA GLN A 542 25.20 -41.25 -8.79
C GLN A 542 26.21 -41.71 -9.84
N THR A 543 26.42 -43.01 -9.88
CA THR A 543 27.32 -43.69 -10.82
C THR A 543 26.58 -44.73 -11.65
N CYS A 544 27.08 -44.99 -12.86
CA CYS A 544 26.69 -46.14 -13.68
C CYS A 544 27.92 -46.70 -14.40
N THR A 545 27.83 -47.93 -14.89
CA THR A 545 28.96 -48.66 -15.42
C THR A 545 28.75 -48.99 -16.89
N PHE A 546 29.78 -48.77 -17.71
CA PHE A 546 29.90 -49.28 -19.08
C PHE A 546 30.80 -50.50 -19.11
N GLN A 547 30.37 -51.54 -19.83
CA GLN A 547 31.20 -52.65 -20.21
C GLN A 547 31.66 -52.42 -21.66
N ILE A 548 32.97 -52.24 -21.88
CA ILE A 548 33.56 -52.02 -23.18
C ILE A 548 34.21 -53.30 -23.64
N VAL A 549 33.79 -53.81 -24.81
CA VAL A 549 34.34 -55.00 -25.46
C VAL A 549 35.20 -54.51 -26.60
N PHE A 550 36.42 -55.04 -26.69
CA PHE A 550 37.35 -54.83 -27.78
C PHE A 550 37.59 -56.20 -28.51
N THR A 551 37.35 -56.21 -29.83
CA THR A 551 37.54 -57.39 -30.70
C THR A 551 38.30 -56.94 -31.93
N PRO A 552 39.63 -57.00 -31.92
CA PRO A 552 40.44 -56.58 -33.07
C PRO A 552 40.21 -57.48 -34.31
N PRO A 553 39.90 -56.88 -35.49
CA PRO A 553 39.81 -57.64 -36.76
C PRO A 553 41.17 -57.98 -37.39
N ASP A 554 42.22 -57.18 -37.08
CA ASP A 554 43.56 -57.29 -37.60
C ASP A 554 44.65 -57.02 -36.58
N VAL A 555 45.91 -57.29 -36.90
CA VAL A 555 47.11 -56.96 -36.13
C VAL A 555 47.40 -55.43 -36.28
N PHE A 556 46.71 -54.61 -35.48
CA PHE A 556 46.80 -53.16 -35.55
C PHE A 556 46.48 -52.51 -34.18
N THR A 557 46.94 -51.25 -33.97
CA THR A 557 46.55 -50.54 -32.81
C THR A 557 45.32 -49.68 -33.11
N TYR A 558 44.22 -49.97 -32.43
CA TYR A 558 42.91 -49.33 -32.59
C TYR A 558 42.69 -48.25 -31.55
N LYS A 559 42.09 -47.17 -31.98
CA LYS A 559 41.64 -46.06 -31.09
C LYS A 559 40.20 -45.75 -31.41
N ALA A 560 39.43 -45.47 -30.36
CA ALA A 560 38.05 -45.00 -30.46
C ALA A 560 37.71 -44.04 -29.34
N THR A 561 36.55 -43.43 -29.40
CA THR A 561 36.02 -42.56 -28.34
C THR A 561 34.59 -42.98 -28.04
N LEU A 562 34.33 -43.30 -26.77
CA LEU A 562 32.96 -43.38 -26.24
C LEU A 562 32.50 -41.97 -25.87
N SER A 563 31.37 -41.52 -26.42
CA SER A 563 30.78 -40.20 -26.21
C SER A 563 29.40 -40.32 -25.60
N ILE A 564 29.13 -39.53 -24.57
CA ILE A 564 27.83 -39.41 -23.88
C ILE A 564 27.25 -38.06 -24.15
N SER A 565 26.21 -37.96 -24.95
CA SER A 565 25.38 -36.78 -25.11
C SER A 565 24.46 -36.61 -23.90
N ASN A 566 24.28 -35.41 -23.40
CA ASN A 566 23.53 -35.18 -22.19
C ASN A 566 22.84 -33.80 -22.17
N SER A 567 21.97 -33.56 -21.19
CA SER A 567 21.22 -32.30 -21.02
C SER A 567 22.09 -31.10 -20.63
N ALA A 568 23.37 -31.32 -20.28
CA ALA A 568 24.32 -30.27 -19.98
C ALA A 568 24.90 -29.57 -21.23
N GLY A 569 24.69 -30.17 -22.42
CA GLY A 569 25.16 -29.63 -23.69
C GLY A 569 26.63 -29.99 -24.04
N ALA A 570 27.47 -30.25 -23.06
CA ALA A 570 28.85 -30.70 -23.25
C ALA A 570 28.92 -32.22 -23.17
N ALA A 571 29.34 -32.91 -24.25
CA ALA A 571 29.47 -34.34 -24.25
C ALA A 571 30.61 -34.82 -23.34
N ALA A 572 30.35 -35.79 -22.48
CA ALA A 572 31.42 -36.52 -21.80
C ALA A 572 32.06 -37.53 -22.76
N SER A 573 33.38 -37.61 -22.78
CA SER A 573 34.12 -38.49 -23.71
C SER A 573 35.16 -39.32 -23.00
N LEU A 574 35.30 -40.56 -23.43
CA LEU A 574 36.32 -41.51 -22.95
C LEU A 574 37.15 -42.05 -24.12
N PRO A 575 38.43 -41.74 -24.17
CA PRO A 575 39.35 -42.37 -25.14
C PRO A 575 39.51 -43.86 -24.85
N LEU A 576 39.40 -44.66 -25.91
CA LEU A 576 39.60 -46.10 -25.90
C LEU A 576 40.84 -46.46 -26.73
N SER A 577 41.59 -47.43 -26.29
CA SER A 577 42.70 -48.00 -27.08
C SER A 577 42.87 -49.49 -26.86
N GLY A 578 43.36 -50.18 -27.86
CA GLY A 578 43.70 -51.62 -27.80
C GLY A 578 44.53 -52.07 -29.02
N THR A 579 45.25 -53.14 -28.92
CA THR A 579 46.11 -53.65 -29.99
C THR A 579 45.77 -55.12 -30.32
N GLY A 580 45.54 -55.43 -31.61
CA GLY A 580 45.42 -56.77 -32.10
C GLY A 580 46.78 -57.42 -32.18
N LEU A 581 46.91 -58.70 -31.76
CA LEU A 581 48.09 -59.51 -31.86
C LEU A 581 47.85 -60.67 -32.82
N ASP A 582 48.92 -61.13 -33.46
CA ASP A 582 48.93 -62.39 -34.20
C ASP A 582 48.78 -63.57 -33.22
N ASN A 583 48.29 -64.72 -33.72
CA ASN A 583 47.99 -65.86 -32.88
C ASN A 583 49.26 -66.65 -32.51
#